data_50c799f351a67ed331617b239101f6b4
#
_entry.id   50c799f351a67ed331617b239101f6b4
#
_cell.length_a   1.000
_cell.length_b   1.000
_cell.length_c   1.000
_cell.angle_alpha   90.00
_cell.angle_beta   90.00
_cell.angle_gamma   90.00
#
_symmetry.space_group_name_H-M   'P 1'
#
loop_
_entity.id
_entity.type
_entity.pdbx_description
1 polymer ?
#
loop_
_entity_poly.entity_id
_entity_poly.type
_entity_poly.pdbx_seq_one_letter_code
_entity_poly.pdbx_strand_id
1 'polypeptide(L)'
;MSNADKRLKRKVRNSYIVSTVSVALVLFLLGSVGYLLVAAMEVAHDLERGIVLTVELRNDLEPDERERLGKCLAAMEPVGSVTFLSKEEKAADAEFRRLFDGEFEEVLGENPLADSFELAFAGDATDRAATDRLLSEIEAMHGVERASFPAQVAERMQATVGKIRLVLLLFGGALLVVSLILLNNTIRLAIYSKRYLINTMTLVGATRWFIMRPFLGSSVTQGIWAGGAASLLFVAAVYGLNETVPELVSLARTGRLAAVVGAMIAGGVLISGLFTFLALNRFINMKSNKIHLY
;
A
#
# COMPACT_ATOMS: atom_id res chain seq x y z
N MET A 1 18.96 -3.98 49.67
CA MET A 1 17.91 -4.26 48.67
C MET A 1 17.47 -5.69 48.83
N SER A 2 16.23 -5.91 49.28
CA SER A 2 15.68 -7.26 49.52
C SER A 2 15.58 -8.08 48.24
N ASN A 3 15.69 -9.42 48.35
CA ASN A 3 15.49 -10.35 47.22
C ASN A 3 14.08 -10.20 46.58
N ALA A 4 13.10 -9.75 47.33
CA ALA A 4 11.76 -9.42 46.86
C ALA A 4 11.77 -8.22 45.88
N ASP A 5 12.55 -7.17 46.13
CA ASP A 5 12.68 -6.01 45.25
C ASP A 5 13.33 -6.35 43.91
N LYS A 6 14.33 -7.25 43.93
CA LYS A 6 14.98 -7.72 42.69
C LYS A 6 14.02 -8.54 41.82
N ARG A 7 13.20 -9.40 42.45
CA ARG A 7 12.19 -10.22 41.76
C ARG A 7 11.08 -9.34 41.16
N LEU A 8 10.63 -8.33 41.89
CA LEU A 8 9.60 -7.40 41.42
C LEU A 8 10.10 -6.57 40.23
N LYS A 9 11.31 -6.02 40.30
CA LYS A 9 11.95 -5.30 39.19
C LYS A 9 12.13 -6.16 37.95
N ARG A 10 12.54 -7.41 38.13
CA ARG A 10 12.69 -8.38 37.02
C ARG A 10 11.34 -8.71 36.38
N LYS A 11 10.30 -8.88 37.17
CA LYS A 11 8.93 -9.17 36.68
C LYS A 11 8.36 -7.99 35.88
N VAL A 12 8.54 -6.77 36.36
CA VAL A 12 8.15 -5.53 35.65
C VAL A 12 8.92 -5.36 34.35
N ARG A 13 10.24 -5.61 34.36
CA ARG A 13 11.08 -5.54 33.17
C ARG A 13 10.68 -6.58 32.11
N ASN A 14 10.42 -7.81 32.52
CA ASN A 14 9.96 -8.84 31.61
C ASN A 14 8.60 -8.51 30.99
N SER A 15 7.67 -7.98 31.77
CA SER A 15 6.37 -7.54 31.26
C SER A 15 6.52 -6.40 30.24
N TYR A 16 7.45 -5.46 30.49
CA TYR A 16 7.73 -4.37 29.56
C TYR A 16 8.35 -4.89 28.24
N ILE A 17 9.30 -5.84 28.31
CA ILE A 17 9.90 -6.46 27.10
C ILE A 17 8.83 -7.20 26.29
N VAL A 18 8.04 -8.05 26.94
CA VAL A 18 6.97 -8.80 26.25
C VAL A 18 5.99 -7.85 25.54
N SER A 19 5.62 -6.76 26.23
CA SER A 19 4.77 -5.74 25.63
C SER A 19 5.42 -5.06 24.42
N THR A 20 6.69 -4.68 24.53
CA THR A 20 7.41 -4.03 23.42
C THR A 20 7.52 -4.96 22.22
N VAL A 21 7.82 -6.25 22.44
CA VAL A 21 7.87 -7.26 21.38
C VAL A 21 6.50 -7.45 20.74
N SER A 22 5.42 -7.52 21.54
CA SER A 22 4.06 -7.65 21.00
C SER A 22 3.69 -6.44 20.13
N VAL A 23 3.98 -5.23 20.58
CA VAL A 23 3.74 -4.02 19.78
C VAL A 23 4.60 -3.99 18.52
N ALA A 24 5.86 -4.42 18.61
CA ALA A 24 6.76 -4.49 17.45
C ALA A 24 6.25 -5.48 16.40
N LEU A 25 5.80 -6.66 16.79
CA LEU A 25 5.23 -7.64 15.86
C LEU A 25 3.97 -7.11 15.17
N VAL A 26 3.12 -6.43 15.92
CA VAL A 26 1.92 -5.85 15.33
C VAL A 26 2.26 -4.72 14.38
N LEU A 27 3.20 -3.83 14.73
CA LEU A 27 3.68 -2.78 13.83
C LEU A 27 4.34 -3.35 12.58
N PHE A 28 5.09 -4.44 12.72
CA PHE A 28 5.66 -5.17 11.59
C PHE A 28 4.56 -5.68 10.65
N LEU A 29 3.54 -6.35 11.18
CA LEU A 29 2.43 -6.87 10.37
C LEU A 29 1.63 -5.74 9.71
N LEU A 30 1.31 -4.67 10.45
CA LEU A 30 0.61 -3.50 9.90
C LEU A 30 1.43 -2.79 8.83
N GLY A 31 2.74 -2.63 9.07
CA GLY A 31 3.66 -2.03 8.11
C GLY A 31 3.80 -2.88 6.85
N SER A 32 3.88 -4.21 7.00
CA SER A 32 3.91 -5.14 5.88
C SER A 32 2.63 -5.10 5.04
N VAL A 33 1.46 -5.07 5.69
CA VAL A 33 0.17 -4.92 4.99
C VAL A 33 0.09 -3.58 4.29
N GLY A 34 0.51 -2.49 4.95
CA GLY A 34 0.55 -1.16 4.34
C GLY A 34 1.46 -1.10 3.12
N TYR A 35 2.64 -1.72 3.20
CA TYR A 35 3.57 -1.81 2.09
C TYR A 35 3.00 -2.62 0.91
N LEU A 36 2.42 -3.79 1.19
CA LEU A 36 1.77 -4.62 0.17
C LEU A 36 0.61 -3.90 -0.51
N LEU A 37 -0.12 -3.08 0.24
CA LEU A 37 -1.22 -2.29 -0.30
C LEU A 37 -0.72 -1.22 -1.28
N VAL A 38 0.37 -0.53 -0.93
CA VAL A 38 1.01 0.45 -1.82
C VAL A 38 1.62 -0.24 -3.04
N ALA A 39 2.29 -1.38 -2.85
CA ALA A 39 2.86 -2.17 -3.95
C ALA A 39 1.77 -2.68 -4.91
N ALA A 40 0.66 -3.19 -4.38
CA ALA A 40 -0.47 -3.63 -5.20
C ALA A 40 -1.10 -2.49 -6.02
N MET A 41 -1.21 -1.30 -5.43
CA MET A 41 -1.72 -0.12 -6.14
C MET A 41 -0.77 0.33 -7.25
N GLU A 42 0.53 0.21 -7.05
CA GLU A 42 1.53 0.58 -8.05
C GLU A 42 1.56 -0.41 -9.22
N VAL A 43 1.59 -1.71 -8.93
CA VAL A 43 1.49 -2.74 -9.96
C VAL A 43 0.18 -2.58 -10.76
N ALA A 44 -0.92 -2.27 -10.09
CA ALA A 44 -2.18 -1.99 -10.76
C ALA A 44 -2.07 -0.80 -11.72
N HIS A 45 -1.47 0.28 -11.26
CA HIS A 45 -1.28 1.49 -12.07
C HIS A 45 -0.33 1.27 -13.26
N ASP A 46 0.74 0.49 -13.06
CA ASP A 46 1.66 0.14 -14.16
C ASP A 46 0.98 -0.78 -15.19
N LEU A 47 0.14 -1.71 -14.72
CA LEU A 47 -0.65 -2.56 -15.60
C LEU A 47 -1.75 -1.76 -16.35
N GLU A 48 -2.39 -0.79 -15.71
CA GLU A 48 -3.36 0.11 -16.35
C GLU A 48 -2.69 0.96 -17.44
N ARG A 49 -1.47 1.42 -17.23
CA ARG A 49 -0.67 2.13 -18.25
C ARG A 49 -0.27 1.24 -19.41
N GLY A 50 -0.14 -0.05 -19.19
CA GLY A 50 0.13 -1.04 -20.24
C GLY A 50 -1.09 -1.36 -21.10
N ILE A 51 -2.30 -0.92 -20.72
CA ILE A 51 -3.49 -1.08 -21.54
C ILE A 51 -3.52 0.05 -22.55
N VAL A 52 -3.19 -0.30 -23.78
CA VAL A 52 -3.16 0.63 -24.91
C VAL A 52 -4.44 0.51 -25.74
N LEU A 53 -4.86 1.63 -26.33
CA LEU A 53 -5.86 1.68 -27.36
C LEU A 53 -5.15 1.44 -28.70
N THR A 54 -5.53 0.40 -29.42
CA THR A 54 -4.93 0.06 -30.70
C THR A 54 -5.80 0.61 -31.83
N VAL A 55 -5.19 1.42 -32.69
CA VAL A 55 -5.80 2.00 -33.88
C VAL A 55 -5.18 1.34 -35.10
N GLU A 56 -5.93 0.44 -35.73
CA GLU A 56 -5.53 -0.23 -36.96
C GLU A 56 -5.71 0.72 -38.14
N LEU A 57 -4.69 0.77 -39.01
CA LEU A 57 -4.66 1.64 -40.14
C LEU A 57 -5.06 0.89 -41.41
N ARG A 58 -5.65 1.59 -42.36
CA ARG A 58 -5.89 1.05 -43.69
C ARG A 58 -4.58 0.78 -44.40
N ASN A 59 -4.51 -0.31 -45.15
CA ASN A 59 -3.31 -0.73 -45.90
C ASN A 59 -2.91 0.21 -47.04
N ASP A 60 -3.81 1.09 -47.47
CA ASP A 60 -3.64 2.05 -48.56
C ASP A 60 -3.14 3.44 -48.12
N LEU A 61 -2.80 3.61 -46.87
CA LEU A 61 -2.43 4.91 -46.29
C LEU A 61 -1.02 5.34 -46.69
N GLU A 62 -0.88 6.52 -47.29
CA GLU A 62 0.43 7.09 -47.62
C GLU A 62 1.25 7.47 -46.39
N PRO A 63 2.60 7.41 -46.45
CA PRO A 63 3.46 7.72 -45.31
C PRO A 63 3.22 9.12 -44.72
N ASP A 64 2.95 10.10 -45.57
CA ASP A 64 2.68 11.49 -45.15
C ASP A 64 1.34 11.62 -44.42
N GLU A 65 0.33 10.86 -44.84
CA GLU A 65 -1.00 10.82 -44.20
C GLU A 65 -0.91 10.12 -42.83
N ARG A 66 -0.12 9.05 -42.75
CA ARG A 66 0.14 8.33 -41.50
C ARG A 66 0.81 9.25 -40.47
N GLU A 67 1.82 10.05 -40.89
CA GLU A 67 2.49 10.99 -39.98
C GLU A 67 1.52 12.08 -39.48
N ARG A 68 0.65 12.60 -40.36
CA ARG A 68 -0.39 13.57 -39.98
C ARG A 68 -1.38 12.97 -39.00
N LEU A 69 -1.85 11.76 -39.25
CA LEU A 69 -2.76 11.05 -38.36
C LEU A 69 -2.13 10.83 -36.97
N GLY A 70 -0.87 10.38 -36.92
CA GLY A 70 -0.14 10.22 -35.66
C GLY A 70 -0.02 11.51 -34.85
N LYS A 71 0.24 12.64 -35.53
CA LYS A 71 0.28 13.96 -34.88
C LYS A 71 -1.11 14.40 -34.36
N CYS A 72 -2.15 14.09 -35.13
CA CYS A 72 -3.53 14.38 -34.72
C CYS A 72 -3.93 13.56 -33.49
N LEU A 73 -3.64 12.26 -33.48
CA LEU A 73 -3.88 11.38 -32.34
C LEU A 73 -3.11 11.81 -31.09
N ALA A 74 -1.85 12.25 -31.25
CA ALA A 74 -1.03 12.74 -30.14
C ALA A 74 -1.53 14.06 -29.54
N ALA A 75 -2.32 14.84 -30.28
CA ALA A 75 -2.89 16.10 -29.80
C ALA A 75 -4.26 15.93 -29.11
N MET A 76 -4.81 14.71 -29.12
CA MET A 76 -6.11 14.42 -28.48
C MET A 76 -5.96 14.21 -26.98
N GLU A 77 -6.82 14.80 -26.18
CA GLU A 77 -6.96 14.44 -24.76
C GLU A 77 -7.92 13.24 -24.62
N PRO A 78 -7.61 12.23 -23.82
CA PRO A 78 -6.55 12.04 -22.82
C PRO A 78 -5.33 11.21 -23.31
N VAL A 79 -4.89 11.34 -24.56
CA VAL A 79 -3.76 10.59 -25.10
C VAL A 79 -2.44 11.10 -24.52
N GLY A 80 -1.64 10.23 -23.93
CA GLY A 80 -0.35 10.56 -23.33
C GLY A 80 0.85 10.30 -24.25
N SER A 81 0.80 9.18 -24.99
CA SER A 81 1.81 8.85 -26.01
C SER A 81 1.20 8.05 -27.14
N VAL A 82 1.77 8.22 -28.33
CA VAL A 82 1.40 7.49 -29.55
C VAL A 82 2.63 6.78 -30.07
N THR A 83 2.57 5.47 -30.20
CA THR A 83 3.63 4.63 -30.74
C THR A 83 3.15 3.98 -32.03
N PHE A 84 3.90 4.09 -33.11
CA PHE A 84 3.62 3.39 -34.36
C PHE A 84 4.22 2.00 -34.31
N LEU A 85 3.44 0.97 -34.63
CA LEU A 85 3.88 -0.41 -34.82
C LEU A 85 3.53 -0.85 -36.23
N SER A 86 4.56 -1.22 -37.00
CA SER A 86 4.38 -1.81 -38.32
C SER A 86 3.91 -3.27 -38.19
N LYS A 87 3.24 -3.76 -39.23
CA LYS A 87 2.83 -5.17 -39.31
C LYS A 87 4.01 -6.14 -39.22
N GLU A 88 5.21 -5.71 -39.69
CA GLU A 88 6.44 -6.48 -39.61
C GLU A 88 6.98 -6.57 -38.20
N GLU A 89 6.95 -5.45 -37.44
CA GLU A 89 7.37 -5.42 -36.03
C GLU A 89 6.44 -6.26 -35.16
N LYS A 90 5.13 -6.21 -35.41
CA LYS A 90 4.15 -7.06 -34.71
C LYS A 90 4.40 -8.54 -34.95
N ALA A 91 4.65 -8.92 -36.22
CA ALA A 91 4.95 -10.30 -36.60
C ALA A 91 6.30 -10.80 -36.05
N ALA A 92 7.24 -9.88 -35.78
CA ALA A 92 8.54 -10.18 -35.18
C ALA A 92 8.50 -10.35 -33.68
N ASP A 93 7.41 -9.92 -33.01
CA ASP A 93 7.26 -9.98 -31.56
C ASP A 93 7.33 -11.43 -31.05
N ALA A 94 8.19 -11.67 -30.07
CA ALA A 94 8.43 -13.00 -29.52
C ALA A 94 7.21 -13.56 -28.77
N GLU A 95 6.37 -12.71 -28.20
CA GLU A 95 5.17 -13.11 -27.48
C GLU A 95 4.05 -13.48 -28.47
N PHE A 96 3.90 -12.69 -29.54
CA PHE A 96 2.98 -12.98 -30.62
C PHE A 96 3.34 -14.29 -31.30
N ARG A 97 4.63 -14.54 -31.60
CA ARG A 97 5.11 -15.79 -32.20
C ARG A 97 4.85 -17.02 -31.34
N ARG A 98 4.91 -16.89 -30.00
CA ARG A 98 4.60 -18.00 -29.08
C ARG A 98 3.12 -18.36 -29.07
N LEU A 99 2.23 -17.41 -29.32
CA LEU A 99 0.78 -17.66 -29.36
C LEU A 99 0.34 -18.40 -30.59
N PHE A 100 1.06 -18.28 -31.69
CA PHE A 100 0.71 -18.84 -33.00
C PHE A 100 1.69 -19.91 -33.54
N ASP A 101 2.58 -20.43 -32.66
CA ASP A 101 3.62 -21.43 -33.01
C ASP A 101 4.51 -21.05 -34.23
N GLY A 102 4.54 -19.78 -34.61
CA GLY A 102 5.36 -19.28 -35.70
C GLY A 102 4.91 -19.65 -37.14
N GLU A 103 3.83 -20.40 -37.30
CA GLU A 103 3.39 -20.95 -38.58
C GLU A 103 2.27 -20.16 -39.28
N PHE A 104 1.83 -19.02 -38.71
CA PHE A 104 0.68 -18.28 -39.25
C PHE A 104 0.93 -17.69 -40.66
N GLU A 105 2.18 -17.30 -40.97
CA GLU A 105 2.55 -16.81 -42.30
C GLU A 105 2.55 -17.94 -43.33
N GLU A 106 2.95 -19.17 -42.94
CA GLU A 106 2.95 -20.35 -43.81
C GLU A 106 1.54 -20.84 -44.10
N VAL A 107 0.63 -20.71 -43.17
CA VAL A 107 -0.77 -21.14 -43.27
C VAL A 107 -1.62 -20.15 -44.06
N LEU A 108 -1.40 -18.84 -43.89
CA LEU A 108 -2.20 -17.78 -44.51
C LEU A 108 -1.62 -17.23 -45.83
N GLY A 109 -0.33 -17.49 -46.11
CA GLY A 109 0.36 -17.03 -47.33
C GLY A 109 0.69 -15.55 -47.37
N GLU A 110 0.08 -14.76 -46.52
CA GLU A 110 0.31 -13.32 -46.36
C GLU A 110 0.23 -12.92 -44.87
N ASN A 111 0.91 -11.84 -44.46
CA ASN A 111 0.82 -11.30 -43.11
C ASN A 111 -0.57 -10.62 -42.96
N PRO A 112 -1.49 -11.15 -42.16
CA PRO A 112 -2.84 -10.60 -41.96
C PRO A 112 -2.86 -9.36 -41.05
N LEU A 113 -1.71 -8.98 -40.46
CA LEU A 113 -1.62 -7.85 -39.54
C LEU A 113 -1.66 -6.53 -40.30
N ALA A 114 -2.35 -5.55 -39.73
CA ALA A 114 -2.35 -4.17 -40.18
C ALA A 114 -1.35 -3.33 -39.41
N ASP A 115 -0.81 -2.29 -40.04
CA ASP A 115 -0.09 -1.24 -39.33
C ASP A 115 -1.01 -0.60 -38.29
N SER A 116 -0.48 -0.23 -37.14
CA SER A 116 -1.29 0.40 -36.09
C SER A 116 -0.56 1.47 -35.32
N PHE A 117 -1.35 2.34 -34.73
CA PHE A 117 -0.89 3.19 -33.61
C PHE A 117 -1.38 2.59 -32.30
N GLU A 118 -0.47 2.52 -31.34
CA GLU A 118 -0.78 2.23 -29.94
C GLU A 118 -0.80 3.53 -29.14
N LEU A 119 -1.95 3.84 -28.54
CA LEU A 119 -2.16 5.05 -27.76
C LEU A 119 -2.20 4.66 -26.30
N ALA A 120 -1.26 5.20 -25.50
CA ALA A 120 -1.31 5.10 -24.05
C ALA A 120 -2.00 6.34 -23.46
N PHE A 121 -2.84 6.14 -22.46
CA PHE A 121 -3.57 7.22 -21.81
C PHE A 121 -2.67 8.02 -20.85
N ALA A 122 -2.84 9.34 -20.80
CA ALA A 122 -2.12 10.23 -19.88
C ALA A 122 -2.65 10.17 -18.44
N GLY A 123 -3.76 9.48 -18.19
CA GLY A 123 -4.45 9.40 -16.90
C GLY A 123 -5.25 8.11 -16.77
N ASP A 124 -6.20 8.13 -15.82
CA ASP A 124 -7.08 6.98 -15.56
C ASP A 124 -8.00 6.74 -16.77
N ALA A 125 -7.77 5.65 -17.53
CA ALA A 125 -8.64 5.20 -18.63
C ALA A 125 -10.00 4.64 -18.13
N THR A 126 -10.40 5.06 -16.93
CA THR A 126 -11.48 4.47 -16.13
C THR A 126 -12.86 4.93 -16.57
N ASP A 127 -12.97 6.08 -17.23
CA ASP A 127 -14.26 6.58 -17.70
C ASP A 127 -14.63 5.92 -19.04
N ARG A 128 -15.41 4.85 -18.94
CA ARG A 128 -15.92 4.12 -20.10
C ARG A 128 -16.63 5.02 -21.12
N ALA A 129 -17.42 5.99 -20.63
CA ALA A 129 -18.14 6.88 -21.53
C ALA A 129 -17.19 7.83 -22.28
N ALA A 130 -16.10 8.26 -21.65
CA ALA A 130 -15.06 9.05 -22.30
C ALA A 130 -14.26 8.20 -23.30
N THR A 131 -13.92 6.96 -22.94
CA THR A 131 -13.20 6.01 -23.82
C THR A 131 -14.04 5.64 -25.05
N ASP A 132 -15.33 5.35 -24.87
CA ASP A 132 -16.24 5.00 -26.00
C ASP A 132 -16.43 6.21 -26.95
N ARG A 133 -16.45 7.43 -26.45
CA ARG A 133 -16.50 8.65 -27.27
C ARG A 133 -15.19 8.83 -28.06
N LEU A 134 -14.05 8.66 -27.40
CA LEU A 134 -12.75 8.74 -28.04
C LEU A 134 -12.59 7.69 -29.13
N LEU A 135 -13.02 6.44 -28.88
CA LEU A 135 -13.06 5.38 -29.89
C LEU A 135 -13.87 5.78 -31.12
N SER A 136 -15.09 6.28 -30.89
CA SER A 136 -15.98 6.71 -31.98
C SER A 136 -15.40 7.87 -32.78
N GLU A 137 -14.71 8.79 -32.13
CA GLU A 137 -14.04 9.94 -32.78
C GLU A 137 -12.85 9.48 -33.61
N ILE A 138 -12.03 8.55 -33.10
CA ILE A 138 -10.89 7.99 -33.81
C ILE A 138 -11.35 7.14 -35.00
N GLU A 139 -12.38 6.31 -34.86
CA GLU A 139 -12.94 5.50 -35.95
C GLU A 139 -13.54 6.34 -37.09
N ALA A 140 -13.97 7.57 -36.80
CA ALA A 140 -14.46 8.49 -37.80
C ALA A 140 -13.34 9.19 -38.60
N MET A 141 -12.07 9.03 -38.19
CA MET A 141 -10.92 9.65 -38.87
C MET A 141 -10.56 8.95 -40.18
N HIS A 142 -10.18 9.75 -41.17
CA HIS A 142 -9.69 9.20 -42.45
C HIS A 142 -8.40 8.41 -42.23
N GLY A 143 -8.34 7.19 -42.80
CA GLY A 143 -7.17 6.33 -42.67
C GLY A 143 -7.22 5.32 -41.51
N VAL A 144 -8.20 5.43 -40.62
CA VAL A 144 -8.44 4.43 -39.57
C VAL A 144 -9.35 3.32 -40.12
N GLU A 145 -8.98 2.08 -39.93
CA GLU A 145 -9.79 0.92 -40.25
C GLU A 145 -10.63 0.50 -39.04
N ARG A 146 -10.00 0.44 -37.87
CA ARG A 146 -10.64 0.07 -36.62
C ARG A 146 -9.91 0.68 -35.44
N ALA A 147 -10.64 1.05 -34.41
CA ALA A 147 -10.06 1.36 -33.10
C ALA A 147 -10.56 0.35 -32.07
N SER A 148 -9.66 -0.24 -31.28
CA SER A 148 -10.02 -1.24 -30.28
C SER A 148 -9.38 -0.91 -28.94
N PHE A 149 -10.17 -1.06 -27.89
CA PHE A 149 -9.72 -0.92 -26.53
C PHE A 149 -10.17 -2.15 -25.73
N PRO A 150 -9.28 -2.85 -25.02
CA PRO A 150 -9.64 -4.04 -24.27
C PRO A 150 -10.37 -3.70 -22.94
N ALA A 151 -11.51 -3.03 -23.05
CA ALA A 151 -12.29 -2.53 -21.91
C ALA A 151 -12.61 -3.61 -20.86
N GLN A 152 -12.91 -4.84 -21.32
CA GLN A 152 -13.20 -5.96 -20.40
C GLN A 152 -11.97 -6.38 -19.58
N VAL A 153 -10.77 -6.26 -20.13
CA VAL A 153 -9.52 -6.56 -19.42
C VAL A 153 -9.28 -5.48 -18.35
N ALA A 154 -9.43 -4.21 -18.73
CA ALA A 154 -9.32 -3.08 -17.81
C ALA A 154 -10.31 -3.18 -16.64
N GLU A 155 -11.59 -3.44 -16.91
CA GLU A 155 -12.62 -3.62 -15.89
C GLU A 155 -12.33 -4.79 -14.94
N ARG A 156 -11.90 -5.94 -15.47
CA ARG A 156 -11.54 -7.11 -14.65
C ARG A 156 -10.32 -6.85 -13.78
N MET A 157 -9.33 -6.14 -14.30
CA MET A 157 -8.14 -5.75 -13.53
C MET A 157 -8.53 -4.85 -12.36
N GLN A 158 -9.27 -3.77 -12.60
CA GLN A 158 -9.73 -2.86 -11.56
C GLN A 158 -10.57 -3.57 -10.49
N ALA A 159 -11.50 -4.44 -10.92
CA ALA A 159 -12.29 -5.23 -9.99
C ALA A 159 -11.43 -6.14 -9.12
N THR A 160 -10.38 -6.75 -9.69
CA THR A 160 -9.45 -7.62 -8.97
C THR A 160 -8.60 -6.83 -7.98
N VAL A 161 -8.04 -5.70 -8.40
CA VAL A 161 -7.27 -4.78 -7.53
C VAL A 161 -8.15 -4.26 -6.39
N GLY A 162 -9.40 -3.89 -6.68
CA GLY A 162 -10.38 -3.48 -5.67
C GLY A 162 -10.63 -4.55 -4.61
N LYS A 163 -10.76 -5.81 -5.02
CA LYS A 163 -10.90 -6.95 -4.10
C LYS A 163 -9.66 -7.17 -3.24
N ILE A 164 -8.47 -7.12 -3.84
CA ILE A 164 -7.19 -7.26 -3.12
C ILE A 164 -7.07 -6.14 -2.08
N ARG A 165 -7.33 -4.89 -2.47
CA ARG A 165 -7.33 -3.73 -1.57
C ARG A 165 -8.30 -3.93 -0.41
N LEU A 166 -9.52 -4.37 -0.66
CA LEU A 166 -10.52 -4.63 0.38
C LEU A 166 -10.05 -5.69 1.37
N VAL A 167 -9.53 -6.82 0.87
CA VAL A 167 -9.00 -7.91 1.71
C VAL A 167 -7.84 -7.41 2.59
N LEU A 168 -6.89 -6.67 2.00
CA LEU A 168 -5.75 -6.11 2.75
C LEU A 168 -6.20 -5.10 3.81
N LEU A 169 -7.20 -4.26 3.51
CA LEU A 169 -7.75 -3.30 4.48
C LEU A 169 -8.48 -4.01 5.63
N LEU A 170 -9.27 -5.04 5.35
CA LEU A 170 -9.96 -5.83 6.37
C LEU A 170 -8.95 -6.56 7.26
N PHE A 171 -7.95 -7.17 6.67
CA PHE A 171 -6.89 -7.89 7.40
C PHE A 171 -6.07 -6.91 8.27
N GLY A 172 -5.64 -5.78 7.70
CA GLY A 172 -4.95 -4.73 8.44
C GLY A 172 -5.79 -4.15 9.58
N GLY A 173 -7.08 -3.94 9.34
CA GLY A 173 -8.04 -3.50 10.36
C GLY A 173 -8.18 -4.51 11.49
N ALA A 174 -8.29 -5.80 11.18
CA ALA A 174 -8.34 -6.86 12.18
C ALA A 174 -7.06 -6.92 13.03
N LEU A 175 -5.88 -6.84 12.40
CA LEU A 175 -4.60 -6.78 13.10
C LEU A 175 -4.51 -5.54 14.01
N LEU A 176 -5.00 -4.40 13.54
CA LEU A 176 -5.05 -3.18 14.34
C LEU A 176 -5.92 -3.39 15.60
N VAL A 177 -7.11 -3.96 15.46
CA VAL A 177 -7.99 -4.25 16.60
C VAL A 177 -7.30 -5.18 17.61
N VAL A 178 -6.67 -6.25 17.15
CA VAL A 178 -5.91 -7.18 18.03
C VAL A 178 -4.79 -6.42 18.75
N SER A 179 -4.06 -5.56 18.04
CA SER A 179 -3.02 -4.71 18.62
C SER A 179 -3.57 -3.85 19.75
N LEU A 180 -4.70 -3.20 19.51
CA LEU A 180 -5.31 -2.32 20.48
C LEU A 180 -5.74 -3.06 21.75
N ILE A 181 -6.25 -4.29 21.60
CA ILE A 181 -6.62 -5.16 22.74
C ILE A 181 -5.37 -5.52 23.55
N LEU A 182 -4.29 -5.96 22.87
CA LEU A 182 -3.02 -6.31 23.53
C LEU A 182 -2.41 -5.12 24.27
N LEU A 183 -2.39 -3.97 23.60
CA LEU A 183 -1.88 -2.74 24.19
C LEU A 183 -2.69 -2.33 25.42
N ASN A 184 -4.03 -2.35 25.33
CA ASN A 184 -4.91 -2.05 26.45
C ASN A 184 -4.66 -2.96 27.66
N ASN A 185 -4.49 -4.26 27.43
CA ASN A 185 -4.19 -5.22 28.49
C ASN A 185 -2.83 -4.91 29.16
N THR A 186 -1.83 -4.57 28.36
CA THR A 186 -0.49 -4.23 28.84
C THR A 186 -0.49 -2.95 29.67
N ILE A 187 -1.18 -1.91 29.21
CA ILE A 187 -1.29 -0.63 29.94
C ILE A 187 -2.03 -0.84 31.25
N ARG A 188 -3.11 -1.63 31.26
CA ARG A 188 -3.83 -1.99 32.49
C ARG A 188 -2.90 -2.65 33.51
N LEU A 189 -2.05 -3.59 33.05
CA LEU A 189 -1.09 -4.27 33.92
C LEU A 189 -0.04 -3.31 34.46
N ALA A 190 0.48 -2.39 33.64
CA ALA A 190 1.44 -1.36 34.03
C ALA A 190 0.85 -0.39 35.10
N ILE A 191 -0.40 0.05 34.92
CA ILE A 191 -1.11 0.91 35.88
C ILE A 191 -1.31 0.15 37.20
N TYR A 192 -1.74 -1.10 37.14
CA TYR A 192 -1.94 -1.93 38.32
C TYR A 192 -0.66 -2.13 39.12
N SER A 193 0.46 -2.35 38.45
CA SER A 193 1.79 -2.45 39.07
C SER A 193 2.22 -1.16 39.79
N LYS A 194 1.81 0.01 39.32
CA LYS A 194 2.17 1.32 39.88
C LYS A 194 1.03 1.98 40.69
N ARG A 195 -0.01 1.21 41.04
CA ARG A 195 -1.21 1.75 41.71
C ARG A 195 -0.95 2.48 43.00
N TYR A 196 0.01 2.04 43.83
CA TYR A 196 0.39 2.68 45.04
C TYR A 196 1.02 4.06 44.83
N LEU A 197 1.93 4.16 43.83
CA LEU A 197 2.56 5.42 43.47
C LEU A 197 1.52 6.44 42.97
N ILE A 198 0.58 6.01 42.14
CA ILE A 198 -0.52 6.84 41.64
C ILE A 198 -1.38 7.32 42.84
N ASN A 199 -1.69 6.44 43.79
CA ASN A 199 -2.50 6.76 44.94
C ASN A 199 -1.82 7.79 45.86
N THR A 200 -0.51 7.61 46.12
CA THR A 200 0.28 8.56 46.91
C THR A 200 0.32 9.95 46.27
N MET A 201 0.54 10.01 44.94
CA MET A 201 0.52 11.27 44.18
C MET A 201 -0.86 11.96 44.25
N THR A 202 -1.93 11.19 44.18
CA THR A 202 -3.30 11.72 44.27
C THR A 202 -3.60 12.27 45.69
N LEU A 203 -3.12 11.59 46.73
CA LEU A 203 -3.30 12.03 48.12
C LEU A 203 -2.57 13.35 48.45
N VAL A 204 -1.42 13.59 47.82
CA VAL A 204 -0.65 14.84 47.93
C VAL A 204 -1.23 15.95 47.03
N GLY A 205 -2.32 15.69 46.29
CA GLY A 205 -2.98 16.70 45.46
C GLY A 205 -2.36 16.93 44.09
N ALA A 206 -1.59 15.98 43.58
CA ALA A 206 -0.99 16.08 42.26
C ALA A 206 -2.06 16.20 41.16
N THR A 207 -1.83 17.08 40.18
CA THR A 207 -2.71 17.23 39.03
C THR A 207 -2.73 15.97 38.13
N ARG A 208 -3.84 15.74 37.45
CA ARG A 208 -3.97 14.58 36.54
C ARG A 208 -2.84 14.50 35.49
N TRP A 209 -2.47 15.65 34.93
CA TRP A 209 -1.38 15.73 33.94
C TRP A 209 -0.03 15.33 34.54
N PHE A 210 0.25 15.75 35.76
CA PHE A 210 1.47 15.39 36.47
C PHE A 210 1.58 13.87 36.68
N ILE A 211 0.47 13.23 37.06
CA ILE A 211 0.40 11.75 37.20
C ILE A 211 0.59 11.03 35.85
N MET A 212 0.03 11.58 34.77
CA MET A 212 0.05 10.95 33.45
C MET A 212 1.42 11.06 32.74
N ARG A 213 2.13 12.18 32.94
CA ARG A 213 3.39 12.51 32.23
C ARG A 213 4.44 11.40 32.26
N PRO A 214 4.80 10.75 33.39
CA PRO A 214 5.80 9.68 33.42
C PRO A 214 5.37 8.41 32.68
N PHE A 215 4.08 8.13 32.62
CA PHE A 215 3.54 7.00 31.86
C PHE A 215 3.57 7.27 30.35
N LEU A 216 3.19 8.46 29.93
CA LEU A 216 3.28 8.88 28.54
C LEU A 216 4.72 8.88 28.05
N GLY A 217 5.67 9.39 28.83
CA GLY A 217 7.09 9.32 28.49
C GLY A 217 7.58 7.89 28.30
N SER A 218 7.19 6.96 29.19
CA SER A 218 7.57 5.55 29.05
C SER A 218 6.90 4.87 27.86
N SER A 219 5.70 5.31 27.45
CA SER A 219 5.00 4.76 26.29
C SER A 219 5.58 5.28 24.98
N VAL A 220 6.00 6.52 24.92
CA VAL A 220 6.71 7.08 23.77
C VAL A 220 8.03 6.33 23.54
N THR A 221 8.84 6.14 24.60
CA THR A 221 10.09 5.36 24.48
C THR A 221 9.82 3.92 24.05
N GLN A 222 8.77 3.29 24.57
CA GLN A 222 8.33 1.97 24.16
C GLN A 222 7.92 1.92 22.67
N GLY A 223 7.18 2.94 22.21
CA GLY A 223 6.77 3.08 20.81
C GLY A 223 7.96 3.22 19.86
N ILE A 224 8.98 3.99 20.24
CA ILE A 224 10.22 4.13 19.47
C ILE A 224 10.96 2.78 19.35
N TRP A 225 11.16 2.06 20.48
CA TRP A 225 11.82 0.76 20.46
C TRP A 225 11.02 -0.29 19.67
N ALA A 226 9.71 -0.31 19.83
CA ALA A 226 8.84 -1.22 19.11
C ALA A 226 8.82 -0.90 17.60
N GLY A 227 8.72 0.38 17.24
CA GLY A 227 8.79 0.82 15.85
C GLY A 227 10.15 0.54 15.21
N GLY A 228 11.24 0.77 15.93
CA GLY A 228 12.59 0.44 15.46
C GLY A 228 12.80 -1.07 15.23
N ALA A 229 12.36 -1.91 16.18
CA ALA A 229 12.42 -3.36 16.03
C ALA A 229 11.55 -3.86 14.88
N ALA A 230 10.33 -3.32 14.74
CA ALA A 230 9.44 -3.64 13.63
C ALA A 230 10.06 -3.25 12.28
N SER A 231 10.64 -2.06 12.19
CA SER A 231 11.32 -1.57 10.98
C SER A 231 12.53 -2.44 10.62
N LEU A 232 13.32 -2.87 11.61
CA LEU A 232 14.43 -3.78 11.37
C LEU A 232 13.98 -5.13 10.80
N LEU A 233 12.93 -5.71 11.40
CA LEU A 233 12.33 -6.95 10.90
C LEU A 233 11.76 -6.78 9.49
N PHE A 234 11.11 -5.66 9.22
CA PHE A 234 10.56 -5.34 7.91
C PHE A 234 11.64 -5.23 6.84
N VAL A 235 12.69 -4.47 7.10
CA VAL A 235 13.83 -4.32 6.20
C VAL A 235 14.51 -5.67 5.96
N ALA A 236 14.73 -6.46 7.01
CA ALA A 236 15.29 -7.81 6.89
C ALA A 236 14.41 -8.73 6.05
N ALA A 237 13.09 -8.66 6.20
CA ALA A 237 12.14 -9.44 5.41
C ALA A 237 12.16 -9.03 3.92
N VAL A 238 12.16 -7.73 3.62
CA VAL A 238 12.21 -7.20 2.23
C VAL A 238 13.52 -7.64 1.55
N TYR A 239 14.66 -7.48 2.22
CA TYR A 239 15.94 -7.92 1.64
C TYR A 239 16.07 -9.44 1.54
N GLY A 240 15.51 -10.20 2.49
CA GLY A 240 15.49 -11.67 2.44
C GLY A 240 14.63 -12.23 1.30
N LEU A 241 13.61 -11.49 0.85
CA LEU A 241 12.75 -11.87 -0.28
C LEU A 241 13.32 -11.47 -1.66
N ASN A 242 14.43 -10.74 -1.69
CA ASN A 242 15.02 -10.21 -2.93
C ASN A 242 15.37 -11.29 -3.96
N GLU A 243 15.81 -12.46 -3.50
CA GLU A 243 16.17 -13.58 -4.40
C GLU A 243 14.94 -14.30 -4.96
N THR A 244 13.79 -14.22 -4.25
CA THR A 244 12.58 -14.96 -4.60
C THR A 244 11.59 -14.09 -5.40
N VAL A 245 11.51 -12.81 -5.10
CA VAL A 245 10.58 -11.86 -5.75
C VAL A 245 11.28 -10.50 -5.93
N PRO A 246 12.17 -10.38 -6.93
CA PRO A 246 12.94 -9.16 -7.18
C PRO A 246 12.05 -7.95 -7.50
N GLU A 247 10.85 -8.19 -8.05
CA GLU A 247 9.88 -7.13 -8.36
C GLU A 247 9.38 -6.40 -7.10
N LEU A 248 9.15 -7.10 -5.99
CA LEU A 248 8.79 -6.47 -4.71
C LEU A 248 9.89 -5.55 -4.17
N VAL A 249 11.15 -5.87 -4.46
CA VAL A 249 12.29 -5.07 -4.00
C VAL A 249 12.56 -3.89 -4.95
N SER A 250 12.31 -4.03 -6.24
CA SER A 250 12.39 -2.92 -7.21
C SER A 250 11.38 -1.80 -6.88
N LEU A 251 10.21 -2.18 -6.35
CA LEU A 251 9.21 -1.26 -5.79
C LEU A 251 9.70 -0.58 -4.50
N ALA A 252 10.65 -1.20 -3.79
CA ALA A 252 11.28 -0.68 -2.58
C ALA A 252 12.38 0.36 -2.89
N ARG A 253 12.14 1.30 -3.83
CA ARG A 253 13.05 2.43 -4.03
C ARG A 253 13.38 3.06 -2.68
N THR A 254 14.66 3.40 -2.47
CA THR A 254 15.22 3.83 -1.17
C THR A 254 14.37 4.88 -0.43
N GLY A 255 13.71 5.78 -1.16
CA GLY A 255 12.82 6.78 -0.56
C GLY A 255 11.52 6.19 0.02
N ARG A 256 10.96 5.15 -0.57
CA ARG A 256 9.72 4.51 -0.10
C ARG A 256 9.96 3.63 1.12
N LEU A 257 11.07 2.88 1.15
CA LEU A 257 11.48 2.16 2.35
C LEU A 257 11.64 3.10 3.55
N ALA A 258 12.31 4.24 3.35
CA ALA A 258 12.47 5.24 4.40
C ALA A 258 11.12 5.79 4.88
N ALA A 259 10.16 6.02 3.97
CA ALA A 259 8.81 6.45 4.32
C ALA A 259 8.05 5.41 5.15
N VAL A 260 8.12 4.12 4.76
CA VAL A 260 7.48 3.01 5.52
C VAL A 260 8.11 2.87 6.90
N VAL A 261 9.45 2.88 7.00
CA VAL A 261 10.19 2.84 8.26
C VAL A 261 9.81 4.03 9.15
N GLY A 262 9.77 5.23 8.58
CA GLY A 262 9.32 6.44 9.29
C GLY A 262 7.88 6.33 9.79
N ALA A 263 6.98 5.82 8.95
CA ALA A 263 5.57 5.59 9.31
C ALA A 263 5.42 4.54 10.42
N MET A 264 6.23 3.46 10.42
CA MET A 264 6.22 2.43 11.46
C MET A 264 6.68 3.00 12.82
N ILE A 265 7.74 3.81 12.84
CA ILE A 265 8.22 4.45 14.07
C ILE A 265 7.21 5.48 14.57
N ALA A 266 6.71 6.36 13.69
CA ALA A 266 5.70 7.35 14.03
C ALA A 266 4.40 6.68 14.51
N GLY A 267 3.93 5.65 13.81
CA GLY A 267 2.78 4.84 14.19
C GLY A 267 2.95 4.18 15.54
N GLY A 268 4.13 3.64 15.85
CA GLY A 268 4.47 3.07 17.15
C GLY A 268 4.35 4.08 18.28
N VAL A 269 4.90 5.27 18.09
CA VAL A 269 4.80 6.37 19.06
C VAL A 269 3.37 6.85 19.25
N LEU A 270 2.64 7.06 18.15
CA LEU A 270 1.25 7.53 18.16
C LEU A 270 0.32 6.50 18.82
N ILE A 271 0.39 5.25 18.42
CA ILE A 271 -0.45 4.17 18.95
C ILE A 271 -0.15 4.02 20.45
N SER A 272 1.12 3.85 20.85
CA SER A 272 1.49 3.66 22.25
C SER A 272 1.13 4.87 23.11
N GLY A 273 1.37 6.09 22.63
CA GLY A 273 1.07 7.33 23.34
C GLY A 273 -0.44 7.57 23.51
N LEU A 274 -1.19 7.47 22.41
CA LEU A 274 -2.64 7.71 22.39
C LEU A 274 -3.38 6.71 23.29
N PHE A 275 -3.04 5.42 23.17
CA PHE A 275 -3.70 4.39 23.97
C PHE A 275 -3.35 4.49 25.46
N THR A 276 -2.10 4.82 25.78
CA THR A 276 -1.72 5.08 27.17
C THR A 276 -2.48 6.26 27.73
N PHE A 277 -2.64 7.33 26.96
CA PHE A 277 -3.43 8.48 27.34
C PHE A 277 -4.90 8.10 27.62
N LEU A 278 -5.53 7.39 26.68
CA LEU A 278 -6.94 6.96 26.80
C LEU A 278 -7.14 6.02 28.00
N ALA A 279 -6.25 5.05 28.18
CA ALA A 279 -6.34 4.08 29.27
C ALA A 279 -6.17 4.73 30.63
N LEU A 280 -5.18 5.64 30.80
CA LEU A 280 -4.95 6.39 32.01
C LEU A 280 -6.10 7.33 32.32
N ASN A 281 -6.59 8.07 31.34
CA ASN A 281 -7.71 8.98 31.50
C ASN A 281 -8.97 8.24 31.98
N ARG A 282 -9.25 7.08 31.39
CA ARG A 282 -10.37 6.22 31.83
C ARG A 282 -10.18 5.72 33.27
N PHE A 283 -8.96 5.29 33.61
CA PHE A 283 -8.66 4.78 34.97
C PHE A 283 -8.78 5.85 36.05
N ILE A 284 -8.25 7.04 35.80
CA ILE A 284 -8.29 8.18 36.77
C ILE A 284 -9.73 8.63 36.96
N ASN A 285 -10.54 8.72 35.90
CA ASN A 285 -11.94 9.15 35.99
C ASN A 285 -12.82 8.13 36.73
N MET A 286 -12.58 6.83 36.59
CA MET A 286 -13.35 5.81 37.34
C MET A 286 -13.10 5.87 38.86
N LYS A 287 -11.91 6.31 39.30
CA LYS A 287 -11.60 6.44 40.75
C LYS A 287 -12.18 7.70 41.33
N SER A 288 -12.25 8.80 40.57
CA SER A 288 -12.85 10.08 41.03
C SER A 288 -14.35 9.93 41.34
N ASN A 289 -15.08 9.12 40.54
CA ASN A 289 -16.52 8.88 40.79
C ASN A 289 -16.82 7.97 42.00
N LYS A 290 -15.87 7.18 42.49
CA LYS A 290 -16.07 6.35 43.68
C LYS A 290 -15.77 7.07 45.00
N ILE A 291 -15.11 8.23 44.97
CA ILE A 291 -14.80 9.03 46.16
C ILE A 291 -16.01 9.89 46.58
N HIS A 292 -16.99 10.11 45.72
CA HIS A 292 -18.22 10.83 46.04
C HIS A 292 -19.37 9.95 46.60
N LEU A 293 -19.11 8.66 46.87
CA LEU A 293 -20.13 7.71 47.36
C LEU A 293 -19.86 7.17 48.78
N TYR A 294 -18.91 7.81 49.53
CA TYR A 294 -18.76 7.62 50.98
C TYR A 294 -18.54 8.94 51.66
#